data_df0c13864f08a3b954f8cc09952bf8b9
#
_entry.id   df0c13864f08a3b954f8cc09952bf8b9
#
_cell.length_a   1.000
_cell.length_b   1.000
_cell.length_c   1.000
_cell.angle_alpha   90.00
_cell.angle_beta   90.00
_cell.angle_gamma   90.00
#
_symmetry.space_group_name_H-M   'P 1'
#
loop_
_entity.id
_entity.type
_entity.pdbx_description
1 polymer ?
#
loop_
_entity_poly.entity_id
_entity_poly.type
_entity_poly.pdbx_seq_one_letter_code
_entity_poly.pdbx_strand_id
1 'polypeptide(L)'
;MNKFIYAGTAAAAVMLANAPGMTPALAWEPTKPVEIVVAAGAGGASDQMARMMQAAIQKNNLMKQPMVVSLKGGASGAEALMYMKSSDGDANKVLIAYSLIYMLPLSAKIPFNWRELTPVSVIALDQFVLWDNTTLPYKNVKEFIDAAKAAPQPFKMGGTGSKREDHVLTVFTEKKTGAKFAYLPYKSGGEAATQLVGNHTASNVNNPSENLEVWRAGQVRALCVFDKERMEYKAKVTDTQSWNDIPTCKEEGLDVQYLMLRAMFLPGKVTPEQTAFYVDLFKKVSQTAEFKDYLEKQALKPIFLTGKDMVKFLEEDDKLNTELMTEAGFVAQ
;
A
#
# COMPACT_ATOMS: atom_id res chain seq x y z
N MET A 1 75.81 -46.68 42.77
CA MET A 1 75.86 -46.23 41.37
C MET A 1 74.57 -45.46 41.15
N ASN A 2 74.61 -44.13 41.35
CA ASN A 2 73.45 -43.26 41.22
C ASN A 2 73.57 -42.48 39.96
N LYS A 3 72.61 -42.55 39.05
CA LYS A 3 72.45 -41.68 37.87
C LYS A 3 71.43 -40.61 38.18
N PHE A 4 71.86 -39.39 38.24
CA PHE A 4 71.01 -38.20 38.25
C PHE A 4 70.50 -37.89 36.87
N ILE A 5 69.17 -37.71 36.69
CA ILE A 5 68.52 -37.24 35.47
C ILE A 5 68.06 -35.82 35.77
N TYR A 6 68.61 -34.86 35.00
CA TYR A 6 68.13 -33.45 35.01
C TYR A 6 66.89 -33.32 34.15
N ALA A 7 65.82 -32.88 34.73
CA ALA A 7 64.61 -32.45 33.98
C ALA A 7 64.67 -30.96 33.65
N GLY A 8 64.76 -30.65 32.37
CA GLY A 8 64.69 -29.29 31.89
C GLY A 8 63.25 -28.81 31.73
N THR A 9 62.88 -27.78 32.47
CA THR A 9 61.58 -27.07 32.32
C THR A 9 61.65 -26.08 31.17
N ALA A 10 60.92 -26.39 30.09
CA ALA A 10 60.73 -25.45 28.99
C ALA A 10 59.54 -24.52 29.35
N ALA A 11 59.80 -23.24 29.56
CA ALA A 11 58.79 -22.20 29.73
C ALA A 11 58.23 -21.82 28.35
N ALA A 12 57.00 -22.17 28.10
CA ALA A 12 56.24 -21.71 26.92
C ALA A 12 55.70 -20.31 27.18
N ALA A 13 56.25 -19.31 26.50
CA ALA A 13 55.73 -17.97 26.50
C ALA A 13 54.45 -17.91 25.63
N VAL A 14 53.31 -17.76 26.24
CA VAL A 14 52.01 -17.51 25.57
C VAL A 14 52.00 -16.05 25.12
N MET A 15 52.25 -15.79 23.84
CA MET A 15 51.92 -14.49 23.24
C MET A 15 50.43 -14.34 23.11
N LEU A 16 49.81 -13.54 23.98
CA LEU A 16 48.45 -13.02 23.80
C LEU A 16 48.47 -12.03 22.62
N ALA A 17 48.07 -12.49 21.46
CA ALA A 17 47.74 -11.63 20.35
C ALA A 17 46.56 -10.74 20.72
N ASN A 18 46.79 -9.46 20.95
CA ASN A 18 45.74 -8.44 21.00
C ASN A 18 45.12 -8.34 19.63
N ALA A 19 44.02 -9.06 19.38
CA ALA A 19 43.15 -8.78 18.27
C ALA A 19 42.56 -7.36 18.48
N PRO A 20 42.66 -6.46 17.49
CA PRO A 20 42.04 -5.15 17.59
C PRO A 20 40.52 -5.39 17.81
N GLY A 21 40.02 -4.95 18.92
CA GLY A 21 38.60 -5.01 19.24
C GLY A 21 37.85 -4.30 18.10
N MET A 22 37.10 -5.08 17.33
CA MET A 22 36.08 -4.53 16.46
C MET A 22 35.05 -3.84 17.38
N THR A 23 35.22 -2.52 17.55
CA THR A 23 34.11 -1.69 18.07
C THR A 23 32.93 -1.98 17.16
N PRO A 24 31.74 -2.42 17.70
CA PRO A 24 30.56 -2.55 16.88
C PRO A 24 30.34 -1.19 16.24
N ALA A 25 30.38 -1.12 14.91
CA ALA A 25 29.99 0.09 14.21
C ALA A 25 28.61 0.47 14.76
N LEU A 26 28.50 1.64 15.37
CA LEU A 26 27.21 2.16 15.85
C LEU A 26 26.26 2.10 14.65
N ALA A 27 25.23 1.25 14.73
CA ALA A 27 24.23 1.16 13.68
C ALA A 27 23.69 2.58 13.44
N TRP A 28 23.64 3.00 12.18
CA TRP A 28 23.14 4.31 11.81
C TRP A 28 21.72 4.50 12.36
N GLU A 29 21.44 5.69 12.89
CA GLU A 29 20.13 6.10 13.37
C GLU A 29 19.92 7.58 12.99
N PRO A 30 18.70 8.03 12.66
CA PRO A 30 18.41 9.42 12.40
C PRO A 30 18.83 10.32 13.58
N THR A 31 19.47 11.44 13.28
CA THR A 31 19.85 12.46 14.28
C THR A 31 18.93 13.70 14.24
N LYS A 32 17.97 13.72 13.29
CA LYS A 32 16.97 14.77 13.09
C LYS A 32 15.60 14.15 12.96
N PRO A 33 14.50 14.93 13.14
CA PRO A 33 13.15 14.47 12.83
C PRO A 33 13.07 13.88 11.43
N VAL A 34 12.33 12.77 11.30
CA VAL A 34 12.12 12.08 10.02
C VAL A 34 10.78 12.50 9.44
N GLU A 35 10.79 13.00 8.21
CA GLU A 35 9.60 13.38 7.46
C GLU A 35 9.01 12.14 6.78
N ILE A 36 7.77 11.77 7.12
CA ILE A 36 7.01 10.79 6.34
C ILE A 36 6.18 11.55 5.30
N VAL A 37 6.61 11.45 4.05
CA VAL A 37 6.03 12.15 2.90
C VAL A 37 4.83 11.36 2.39
N VAL A 38 3.70 12.04 2.23
CA VAL A 38 2.43 11.47 1.75
C VAL A 38 2.02 12.16 0.46
N ALA A 39 1.89 11.39 -0.61
CA ALA A 39 1.48 11.89 -1.93
C ALA A 39 -0.06 12.08 -2.04
N ALA A 40 -0.69 12.57 -0.99
CA ALA A 40 -2.13 12.75 -0.90
C ALA A 40 -2.49 13.93 0.02
N GLY A 41 -3.77 14.30 0.02
CA GLY A 41 -4.32 15.27 0.97
C GLY A 41 -4.64 14.66 2.33
N ALA A 42 -5.02 15.53 3.27
CA ALA A 42 -5.41 15.15 4.62
C ALA A 42 -6.64 14.21 4.62
N GLY A 43 -6.63 13.23 5.54
CA GLY A 43 -7.73 12.29 5.75
C GLY A 43 -7.81 11.15 4.74
N GLY A 44 -6.98 11.14 3.68
CA GLY A 44 -6.89 10.00 2.75
C GLY A 44 -6.21 8.79 3.38
N ALA A 45 -6.37 7.61 2.77
CA ALA A 45 -5.86 6.34 3.30
C ALA A 45 -4.34 6.37 3.60
N SER A 46 -3.52 7.00 2.74
CA SER A 46 -2.09 7.14 2.98
C SER A 46 -1.75 8.09 4.14
N ASP A 47 -2.52 9.18 4.35
CA ASP A 47 -2.35 10.07 5.50
C ASP A 47 -2.73 9.34 6.81
N GLN A 48 -3.84 8.61 6.82
CA GLN A 48 -4.27 7.82 7.99
C GLN A 48 -3.21 6.78 8.35
N MET A 49 -2.66 6.04 7.36
CA MET A 49 -1.61 5.05 7.58
C MET A 49 -0.32 5.71 8.09
N ALA A 50 0.09 6.85 7.54
CA ALA A 50 1.28 7.58 7.99
C ALA A 50 1.14 8.03 9.45
N ARG A 51 -0.03 8.55 9.85
CA ARG A 51 -0.32 8.95 11.24
C ARG A 51 -0.37 7.76 12.20
N MET A 52 -0.94 6.65 11.77
CA MET A 52 -0.92 5.41 12.55
C MET A 52 0.52 4.94 12.78
N MET A 53 1.37 4.92 11.74
CA MET A 53 2.79 4.57 11.89
C MET A 53 3.53 5.53 12.80
N GLN A 54 3.32 6.84 12.65
CA GLN A 54 3.88 7.86 13.54
C GLN A 54 3.51 7.55 15.00
N ALA A 55 2.24 7.30 15.28
CA ALA A 55 1.76 7.00 16.62
C ALA A 55 2.34 5.67 17.16
N ALA A 56 2.38 4.60 16.33
CA ALA A 56 2.96 3.32 16.72
C ALA A 56 4.46 3.42 17.03
N ILE A 57 5.22 4.13 16.21
CA ILE A 57 6.65 4.38 16.43
C ILE A 57 6.88 5.13 17.75
N GLN A 58 6.12 6.19 18.00
CA GLN A 58 6.22 6.98 19.22
C GLN A 58 5.82 6.17 20.46
N LYS A 59 4.66 5.51 20.43
CA LYS A 59 4.14 4.74 21.57
C LYS A 59 5.05 3.60 21.99
N ASN A 60 5.68 2.94 21.02
CA ASN A 60 6.54 1.77 21.25
C ASN A 60 8.03 2.15 21.34
N ASN A 61 8.39 3.44 21.33
CA ASN A 61 9.78 3.93 21.38
C ASN A 61 10.70 3.27 20.34
N LEU A 62 10.22 3.09 19.10
CA LEU A 62 10.94 2.38 18.05
C LEU A 62 12.02 3.21 17.37
N MET A 63 12.02 4.53 17.56
CA MET A 63 13.00 5.48 17.02
C MET A 63 13.16 6.65 18.00
N LYS A 64 14.38 7.15 18.18
CA LYS A 64 14.66 8.27 19.10
C LYS A 64 14.14 9.60 18.57
N GLN A 65 14.29 9.83 17.27
CA GLN A 65 13.82 11.06 16.63
C GLN A 65 12.33 10.94 16.29
N PRO A 66 11.55 12.03 16.39
CA PRO A 66 10.15 11.99 16.01
C PRO A 66 9.99 11.81 14.49
N MET A 67 8.96 11.05 14.10
CA MET A 67 8.48 11.02 12.73
C MET A 67 7.38 12.07 12.55
N VAL A 68 7.41 12.85 11.47
CA VAL A 68 6.48 13.96 11.20
C VAL A 68 5.81 13.75 9.86
N VAL A 69 4.48 13.73 9.84
CA VAL A 69 3.69 13.55 8.60
C VAL A 69 3.72 14.84 7.78
N SER A 70 4.11 14.74 6.50
CA SER A 70 4.18 15.83 5.53
C SER A 70 3.33 15.52 4.31
N LEU A 71 2.26 16.28 4.13
CA LEU A 71 1.33 16.10 3.01
C LEU A 71 1.81 16.87 1.78
N LYS A 72 2.05 16.17 0.68
CA LYS A 72 2.50 16.71 -0.60
C LYS A 72 1.63 16.19 -1.74
N GLY A 73 0.32 16.50 -1.65
CA GLY A 73 -0.70 16.03 -2.61
C GLY A 73 -0.82 16.90 -3.87
N GLY A 74 -0.02 17.93 -4.03
CA GLY A 74 -0.07 18.85 -5.19
C GLY A 74 0.11 18.12 -6.52
N ALA A 75 -0.57 18.62 -7.58
CA ALA A 75 -0.57 18.03 -8.93
C ALA A 75 -0.86 16.53 -8.92
N SER A 76 -1.92 16.11 -8.20
CA SER A 76 -2.32 14.70 -8.06
C SER A 76 -1.24 13.78 -7.44
N GLY A 77 -0.35 14.34 -6.61
CA GLY A 77 0.73 13.62 -5.94
C GLY A 77 2.11 13.75 -6.61
N ALA A 78 2.20 14.40 -7.79
CA ALA A 78 3.48 14.64 -8.46
C ALA A 78 4.46 15.43 -7.58
N GLU A 79 3.95 16.35 -6.76
CA GLU A 79 4.75 17.11 -5.79
C GLU A 79 5.58 16.20 -4.89
N ALA A 80 4.97 15.17 -4.29
CA ALA A 80 5.68 14.23 -3.42
C ALA A 80 6.74 13.44 -4.19
N LEU A 81 6.42 12.94 -5.38
CA LEU A 81 7.35 12.16 -6.19
C LEU A 81 8.57 12.97 -6.60
N MET A 82 8.36 14.21 -7.07
CA MET A 82 9.46 15.10 -7.45
C MET A 82 10.26 15.58 -6.25
N TYR A 83 9.61 15.81 -5.10
CA TYR A 83 10.28 16.14 -3.85
C TYR A 83 11.20 15.03 -3.38
N MET A 84 10.75 13.77 -3.41
CA MET A 84 11.58 12.62 -3.05
C MET A 84 12.75 12.44 -4.03
N LYS A 85 12.49 12.54 -5.34
CA LYS A 85 13.51 12.47 -6.38
C LYS A 85 14.60 13.53 -6.20
N SER A 86 14.25 14.76 -5.80
CA SER A 86 15.20 15.85 -5.59
C SER A 86 15.94 15.78 -4.25
N SER A 87 15.64 14.78 -3.40
CA SER A 87 16.18 14.65 -2.05
C SER A 87 17.26 13.56 -1.94
N ASP A 88 17.99 13.26 -3.01
CA ASP A 88 19.06 12.25 -3.03
C ASP A 88 19.97 12.32 -1.80
N GLY A 89 20.20 11.18 -1.15
CA GLY A 89 21.06 11.04 0.02
C GLY A 89 20.43 11.47 1.35
N ASP A 90 19.22 12.07 1.35
CA ASP A 90 18.57 12.51 2.59
C ASP A 90 17.74 11.41 3.24
N ALA A 91 18.37 10.63 4.11
CA ALA A 91 17.71 9.55 4.84
C ALA A 91 16.75 10.02 5.94
N ASN A 92 16.50 11.33 6.11
CA ASN A 92 15.48 11.84 7.04
C ASN A 92 14.13 12.05 6.35
N LYS A 93 13.94 11.49 5.16
CA LYS A 93 12.68 11.48 4.41
C LYS A 93 12.29 10.06 4.05
N VAL A 94 11.02 9.72 4.26
CA VAL A 94 10.45 8.42 3.90
C VAL A 94 9.15 8.68 3.15
N LEU A 95 8.98 8.12 1.97
CA LEU A 95 7.74 8.18 1.20
C LEU A 95 6.87 6.98 1.55
N ILE A 96 5.60 7.21 1.89
CA ILE A 96 4.57 6.19 1.80
C ILE A 96 4.00 6.20 0.38
N ALA A 97 4.22 5.11 -0.35
CA ALA A 97 3.87 4.98 -1.76
C ALA A 97 2.72 4.00 -1.98
N TYR A 98 2.02 4.18 -3.08
CA TYR A 98 0.99 3.30 -3.63
C TYR A 98 1.12 3.29 -5.17
N SER A 99 0.23 2.66 -5.92
CA SER A 99 0.35 2.50 -7.39
C SER A 99 0.54 3.81 -8.17
N LEU A 100 0.36 4.96 -7.51
CA LEU A 100 0.68 6.28 -8.05
C LEU A 100 2.11 6.35 -8.64
N ILE A 101 3.09 5.66 -8.03
CA ILE A 101 4.50 5.66 -8.49
C ILE A 101 4.67 5.09 -9.90
N TYR A 102 3.70 4.32 -10.38
CA TYR A 102 3.63 3.78 -11.75
C TYR A 102 2.66 4.57 -12.63
N MET A 103 1.43 4.75 -12.14
CA MET A 103 0.31 5.28 -12.94
C MET A 103 0.48 6.76 -13.29
N LEU A 104 1.01 7.58 -12.37
CA LEU A 104 1.12 9.01 -12.62
C LEU A 104 2.18 9.35 -13.67
N PRO A 105 3.39 8.75 -13.67
CA PRO A 105 4.35 8.93 -14.76
C PRO A 105 3.79 8.55 -16.12
N LEU A 106 3.01 7.47 -16.19
CA LEU A 106 2.39 7.00 -17.44
C LEU A 106 1.29 7.95 -17.92
N SER A 107 0.41 8.43 -17.04
CA SER A 107 -0.76 9.24 -17.42
C SER A 107 -0.49 10.72 -17.58
N ALA A 108 0.54 11.28 -16.93
CA ALA A 108 0.87 12.71 -16.92
C ALA A 108 2.28 13.05 -17.44
N LYS A 109 3.05 12.05 -17.92
CA LYS A 109 4.42 12.23 -18.44
C LYS A 109 5.35 12.99 -17.48
N ILE A 110 5.20 12.79 -16.17
CA ILE A 110 6.15 13.38 -15.23
C ILE A 110 7.51 12.65 -15.32
N PRO A 111 8.64 13.37 -15.20
CA PRO A 111 9.98 12.79 -15.32
C PRO A 111 10.38 12.06 -14.02
N PHE A 112 9.66 11.00 -13.67
CA PHE A 112 9.84 10.19 -12.47
C PHE A 112 9.81 8.70 -12.80
N ASN A 113 10.71 7.95 -12.16
CA ASN A 113 10.71 6.49 -12.15
C ASN A 113 10.96 6.03 -10.72
N TRP A 114 10.19 5.07 -10.21
CA TRP A 114 10.35 4.55 -8.85
C TRP A 114 11.75 3.99 -8.57
N ARG A 115 12.48 3.54 -9.61
CA ARG A 115 13.87 3.07 -9.51
C ARG A 115 14.87 4.17 -9.14
N GLU A 116 14.47 5.43 -9.19
CA GLU A 116 15.25 6.57 -8.69
C GLU A 116 15.19 6.70 -7.17
N LEU A 117 14.27 5.96 -6.51
CA LEU A 117 14.15 5.87 -5.06
C LEU A 117 14.78 4.57 -4.54
N THR A 118 15.04 4.51 -3.23
CA THR A 118 15.53 3.31 -2.55
C THR A 118 14.35 2.57 -1.91
N PRO A 119 14.00 1.34 -2.37
CA PRO A 119 12.94 0.54 -1.77
C PRO A 119 13.31 0.10 -0.35
N VAL A 120 12.35 0.18 0.58
CA VAL A 120 12.51 -0.23 1.99
C VAL A 120 11.67 -1.44 2.31
N SER A 121 10.35 -1.32 2.20
CA SER A 121 9.42 -2.43 2.44
C SER A 121 8.07 -2.23 1.76
N VAL A 122 7.44 -3.32 1.28
CA VAL A 122 6.00 -3.38 1.09
C VAL A 122 5.41 -3.84 2.42
N ILE A 123 4.41 -3.14 2.94
CA ILE A 123 3.90 -3.34 4.31
C ILE A 123 2.43 -3.78 4.37
N ALA A 124 1.68 -3.57 3.28
CA ALA A 124 0.31 -4.02 3.11
C ALA A 124 -0.06 -4.02 1.64
N LEU A 125 -1.12 -4.75 1.29
CA LEU A 125 -1.83 -4.59 0.02
C LEU A 125 -3.24 -4.12 0.31
N ASP A 126 -3.71 -3.19 -0.51
CA ASP A 126 -5.03 -2.60 -0.39
C ASP A 126 -5.94 -3.22 -1.45
N GLN A 127 -7.10 -3.68 -1.03
CA GLN A 127 -8.08 -4.35 -1.87
C GLN A 127 -9.11 -3.36 -2.38
N PHE A 128 -9.78 -3.70 -3.46
CA PHE A 128 -10.90 -2.94 -3.99
C PHE A 128 -12.16 -3.80 -3.98
N VAL A 129 -13.29 -3.15 -3.75
CA VAL A 129 -14.61 -3.81 -3.75
C VAL A 129 -15.52 -3.09 -4.72
N LEU A 130 -16.32 -3.85 -5.44
CA LEU A 130 -17.44 -3.34 -6.20
C LEU A 130 -18.64 -3.20 -5.26
N TRP A 131 -19.15 -1.99 -5.14
CA TRP A 131 -20.28 -1.66 -4.27
C TRP A 131 -21.49 -1.19 -5.05
N ASP A 132 -22.68 -1.50 -4.57
CA ASP A 132 -23.92 -0.89 -5.03
C ASP A 132 -24.75 -0.29 -3.88
N ASN A 133 -25.78 0.47 -4.22
CA ASN A 133 -26.73 0.99 -3.25
C ASN A 133 -27.78 -0.06 -2.93
N THR A 134 -28.08 -0.30 -1.64
CA THR A 134 -29.05 -1.33 -1.19
C THR A 134 -30.50 -1.08 -1.67
N THR A 135 -30.84 0.14 -2.09
CA THR A 135 -32.14 0.45 -2.69
C THR A 135 -32.30 -0.09 -4.12
N LEU A 136 -31.19 -0.47 -4.76
CA LEU A 136 -31.22 -1.07 -6.08
C LEU A 136 -31.62 -2.56 -6.00
N PRO A 137 -32.29 -3.10 -7.04
CA PRO A 137 -32.86 -4.46 -6.99
C PRO A 137 -31.79 -5.57 -7.10
N TYR A 138 -30.55 -5.24 -7.50
CA TYR A 138 -29.50 -6.21 -7.73
C TYR A 138 -28.94 -6.75 -6.42
N LYS A 139 -28.64 -8.05 -6.34
CA LYS A 139 -28.15 -8.71 -5.13
C LYS A 139 -26.75 -9.29 -5.26
N ASN A 140 -26.24 -9.40 -6.48
CA ASN A 140 -24.95 -10.00 -6.83
C ASN A 140 -24.38 -9.35 -8.10
N VAL A 141 -23.13 -9.66 -8.41
CA VAL A 141 -22.43 -9.11 -9.58
C VAL A 141 -23.15 -9.44 -10.88
N LYS A 142 -23.66 -10.68 -11.02
CA LYS A 142 -24.33 -11.09 -12.25
C LYS A 142 -25.57 -10.24 -12.53
N GLU A 143 -26.45 -10.08 -11.54
CA GLU A 143 -27.65 -9.26 -11.68
C GLU A 143 -27.32 -7.79 -11.98
N PHE A 144 -26.32 -7.24 -11.32
CA PHE A 144 -25.83 -5.87 -11.55
C PHE A 144 -25.31 -5.70 -13.00
N ILE A 145 -24.48 -6.62 -13.48
CA ILE A 145 -23.92 -6.56 -14.82
C ILE A 145 -24.99 -6.78 -15.90
N ASP A 146 -25.91 -7.72 -15.71
CA ASP A 146 -27.01 -7.95 -16.66
C ASP A 146 -27.92 -6.71 -16.76
N ALA A 147 -28.22 -6.06 -15.64
CA ALA A 147 -28.98 -4.82 -15.64
C ALA A 147 -28.20 -3.66 -16.31
N ALA A 148 -26.89 -3.54 -16.07
CA ALA A 148 -26.06 -2.53 -16.71
C ALA A 148 -26.01 -2.70 -18.24
N LYS A 149 -26.00 -3.98 -18.74
CA LYS A 149 -26.07 -4.28 -20.18
C LYS A 149 -27.42 -3.96 -20.80
N ALA A 150 -28.50 -4.20 -20.07
CA ALA A 150 -29.87 -3.97 -20.54
C ALA A 150 -30.28 -2.48 -20.46
N ALA A 151 -29.54 -1.67 -19.75
CA ALA A 151 -29.89 -0.27 -19.51
C ALA A 151 -29.80 0.55 -20.80
N PRO A 152 -30.74 1.48 -21.05
CA PRO A 152 -30.72 2.34 -22.24
C PRO A 152 -29.59 3.40 -22.17
N GLN A 153 -29.06 3.67 -20.99
CA GLN A 153 -27.94 4.55 -20.75
C GLN A 153 -26.90 3.85 -19.85
N PRO A 154 -25.59 4.10 -20.03
CA PRO A 154 -24.56 3.55 -19.17
C PRO A 154 -24.80 3.87 -17.70
N PHE A 155 -24.68 2.85 -16.83
CA PHE A 155 -24.72 3.07 -15.39
C PHE A 155 -23.56 3.97 -14.96
N LYS A 156 -23.84 4.93 -14.07
CA LYS A 156 -22.81 5.77 -13.47
C LYS A 156 -22.01 4.97 -12.45
N MET A 157 -20.70 4.87 -12.66
CA MET A 157 -19.73 4.23 -11.78
C MET A 157 -18.88 5.30 -11.09
N GLY A 158 -18.93 5.42 -9.78
CA GLY A 158 -18.11 6.34 -9.02
C GLY A 158 -16.74 5.74 -8.66
N GLY A 159 -15.74 6.59 -8.48
CA GLY A 159 -14.43 6.20 -7.96
C GLY A 159 -13.51 7.40 -7.74
N THR A 160 -12.35 7.19 -7.16
CA THR A 160 -11.38 8.23 -6.82
C THR A 160 -10.50 8.58 -8.00
N GLY A 161 -10.55 9.84 -8.44
CA GLY A 161 -9.69 10.36 -9.50
C GLY A 161 -9.98 9.79 -10.88
N SER A 162 -9.27 10.29 -11.88
CA SER A 162 -9.35 9.83 -13.25
C SER A 162 -8.06 9.12 -13.66
N LYS A 163 -8.17 8.07 -14.47
CA LYS A 163 -7.05 7.25 -14.93
C LYS A 163 -6.22 6.65 -13.78
N ARG A 164 -6.90 6.29 -12.70
CA ARG A 164 -6.32 5.64 -11.53
C ARG A 164 -6.97 4.27 -11.31
N GLU A 165 -6.69 3.64 -10.21
CA GLU A 165 -7.05 2.27 -9.88
C GLU A 165 -8.55 1.98 -10.13
N ASP A 166 -9.42 2.80 -9.55
CA ASP A 166 -10.89 2.64 -9.65
C ASP A 166 -11.37 2.74 -11.11
N HIS A 167 -10.80 3.69 -11.87
CA HIS A 167 -11.12 3.86 -13.29
C HIS A 167 -10.58 2.70 -14.14
N VAL A 168 -9.38 2.22 -13.84
CA VAL A 168 -8.80 1.02 -14.49
C VAL A 168 -9.70 -0.19 -14.25
N LEU A 169 -10.10 -0.44 -13.00
CA LEU A 169 -11.01 -1.55 -12.65
C LEU A 169 -12.36 -1.43 -13.33
N THR A 170 -12.91 -0.21 -13.47
CA THR A 170 -14.13 0.03 -14.23
C THR A 170 -13.97 -0.37 -15.69
N VAL A 171 -12.89 0.07 -16.37
CA VAL A 171 -12.60 -0.29 -17.77
C VAL A 171 -12.43 -1.80 -17.95
N PHE A 172 -11.74 -2.47 -17.02
CA PHE A 172 -11.57 -3.93 -17.08
C PHE A 172 -12.88 -4.68 -16.83
N THR A 173 -13.73 -4.17 -15.93
CA THR A 173 -15.09 -4.70 -15.76
C THR A 173 -15.89 -4.58 -17.07
N GLU A 174 -15.83 -3.44 -17.76
CA GLU A 174 -16.45 -3.27 -19.09
C GLU A 174 -15.94 -4.28 -20.11
N LYS A 175 -14.61 -4.43 -20.21
CA LYS A 175 -13.98 -5.34 -21.17
C LYS A 175 -14.36 -6.80 -20.94
N LYS A 176 -14.36 -7.23 -19.67
CA LYS A 176 -14.67 -8.62 -19.30
C LYS A 176 -16.15 -8.96 -19.45
N THR A 177 -17.02 -7.99 -19.23
CA THR A 177 -18.47 -8.23 -19.18
C THR A 177 -19.21 -7.76 -20.42
N GLY A 178 -18.68 -6.79 -21.17
CA GLY A 178 -19.36 -6.08 -22.25
C GLY A 178 -20.38 -5.02 -21.75
N ALA A 179 -20.54 -4.85 -20.45
CA ALA A 179 -21.31 -3.73 -19.88
C ALA A 179 -20.63 -2.39 -20.21
N LYS A 180 -21.37 -1.27 -20.10
CA LYS A 180 -20.84 0.08 -20.26
C LYS A 180 -21.15 0.91 -19.05
N PHE A 181 -20.16 1.69 -18.61
CA PHE A 181 -20.27 2.58 -17.46
C PHE A 181 -19.89 4.01 -17.83
N ALA A 182 -20.60 4.98 -17.26
CA ALA A 182 -20.18 6.36 -17.25
C ALA A 182 -19.37 6.61 -15.96
N TYR A 183 -18.04 6.55 -16.07
CA TYR A 183 -17.17 6.75 -14.90
C TYR A 183 -17.19 8.20 -14.42
N LEU A 184 -17.43 8.41 -13.12
CA LEU A 184 -17.46 9.71 -12.46
C LEU A 184 -16.33 9.80 -11.44
N PRO A 185 -15.26 10.56 -11.72
CA PRO A 185 -14.15 10.74 -10.78
C PRO A 185 -14.50 11.71 -9.66
N TYR A 186 -14.27 11.30 -8.42
CA TYR A 186 -14.42 12.13 -7.22
C TYR A 186 -13.04 12.40 -6.58
N LYS A 187 -12.98 13.35 -5.64
CA LYS A 187 -11.72 13.75 -4.97
C LYS A 187 -11.22 12.70 -3.97
N SER A 188 -12.13 11.88 -3.45
CA SER A 188 -11.83 10.81 -2.47
C SER A 188 -12.87 9.71 -2.53
N GLY A 189 -12.53 8.53 -2.00
CA GLY A 189 -13.48 7.42 -1.89
C GLY A 189 -14.65 7.72 -0.94
N GLY A 190 -14.44 8.50 0.11
CA GLY A 190 -15.55 8.95 0.97
C GLY A 190 -16.55 9.85 0.24
N GLU A 191 -16.10 10.69 -0.69
CA GLU A 191 -17.01 11.44 -1.57
C GLU A 191 -17.74 10.49 -2.52
N ALA A 192 -17.04 9.53 -3.14
CA ALA A 192 -17.67 8.52 -4.00
C ALA A 192 -18.71 7.68 -3.23
N ALA A 193 -18.44 7.30 -1.97
CA ALA A 193 -19.39 6.61 -1.10
C ALA A 193 -20.63 7.45 -0.83
N THR A 194 -20.48 8.75 -0.55
CA THR A 194 -21.61 9.67 -0.34
C THR A 194 -22.47 9.79 -1.59
N GLN A 195 -21.87 9.86 -2.76
CA GLN A 195 -22.60 9.92 -4.04
C GLN A 195 -23.36 8.61 -4.33
N LEU A 196 -22.79 7.47 -3.94
CA LEU A 196 -23.45 6.18 -4.05
C LEU A 196 -24.68 6.12 -3.13
N VAL A 197 -24.56 6.52 -1.87
CA VAL A 197 -25.68 6.58 -0.91
C VAL A 197 -26.80 7.50 -1.42
N GLY A 198 -26.44 8.63 -2.02
CA GLY A 198 -27.39 9.58 -2.61
C GLY A 198 -28.02 9.13 -3.95
N ASN A 199 -27.73 7.92 -4.45
CA ASN A 199 -28.18 7.43 -5.77
C ASN A 199 -27.73 8.32 -6.95
N HIS A 200 -26.67 9.11 -6.78
CA HIS A 200 -26.06 9.88 -7.87
C HIS A 200 -25.21 9.00 -8.79
N THR A 201 -24.74 7.86 -8.28
CA THR A 201 -24.12 6.74 -8.99
C THR A 201 -24.85 5.45 -8.69
N ALA A 202 -24.85 4.49 -9.63
CA ALA A 202 -25.44 3.15 -9.42
C ALA A 202 -24.51 2.25 -8.61
N SER A 203 -23.20 2.49 -8.72
CA SER A 203 -22.14 1.73 -8.05
C SER A 203 -20.91 2.58 -7.88
N ASN A 204 -19.96 2.12 -7.06
CA ASN A 204 -18.59 2.59 -7.06
C ASN A 204 -17.61 1.42 -6.96
N VAL A 205 -16.38 1.65 -7.42
CA VAL A 205 -15.21 0.87 -7.06
C VAL A 205 -14.49 1.66 -5.98
N ASN A 206 -14.26 1.04 -4.83
CA ASN A 206 -13.69 1.75 -3.68
C ASN A 206 -12.94 0.78 -2.76
N ASN A 207 -11.96 1.27 -2.02
CA ASN A 207 -11.32 0.47 -0.99
C ASN A 207 -12.33 0.15 0.12
N PRO A 208 -12.20 -1.00 0.81
CA PRO A 208 -13.14 -1.41 1.87
C PRO A 208 -13.41 -0.34 2.92
N SER A 209 -12.34 0.27 3.44
CA SER A 209 -12.44 1.27 4.51
C SER A 209 -13.21 2.53 4.13
N GLU A 210 -13.23 2.90 2.85
CA GLU A 210 -13.87 4.13 2.37
C GLU A 210 -15.40 4.02 2.34
N ASN A 211 -15.93 2.79 2.25
CA ASN A 211 -17.37 2.51 2.33
C ASN A 211 -17.80 1.94 3.69
N LEU A 212 -16.88 1.76 4.65
CA LEU A 212 -17.11 1.06 5.91
C LEU A 212 -18.35 1.56 6.67
N GLU A 213 -18.44 2.87 6.90
CA GLU A 213 -19.52 3.44 7.74
C GLU A 213 -20.89 3.35 7.05
N VAL A 214 -20.95 3.58 5.73
CA VAL A 214 -22.18 3.46 4.97
C VAL A 214 -22.60 2.00 4.77
N TRP A 215 -21.66 1.06 4.77
CA TRP A 215 -21.92 -0.39 4.78
C TRP A 215 -22.47 -0.84 6.13
N ARG A 216 -21.88 -0.39 7.25
CA ARG A 216 -22.43 -0.61 8.60
C ARG A 216 -23.85 -0.10 8.77
N ALA A 217 -24.12 1.05 8.16
CA ALA A 217 -25.47 1.64 8.16
C ALA A 217 -26.47 0.92 7.22
N GLY A 218 -26.04 -0.13 6.50
CA GLY A 218 -26.89 -0.88 5.57
C GLY A 218 -27.29 -0.10 4.31
N GLN A 219 -26.61 1.00 3.99
CA GLN A 219 -26.93 1.86 2.85
C GLN A 219 -26.32 1.40 1.55
N VAL A 220 -25.20 0.67 1.62
CA VAL A 220 -24.51 0.08 0.47
C VAL A 220 -24.30 -1.41 0.69
N ARG A 221 -24.12 -2.14 -0.41
CA ARG A 221 -23.84 -3.58 -0.46
C ARG A 221 -22.49 -3.81 -1.12
N ALA A 222 -21.66 -4.67 -0.53
CA ALA A 222 -20.46 -5.19 -1.16
C ALA A 222 -20.87 -6.33 -2.10
N LEU A 223 -20.61 -6.17 -3.39
CA LEU A 223 -20.92 -7.19 -4.40
C LEU A 223 -19.79 -8.20 -4.55
N CYS A 224 -18.54 -7.75 -4.65
CA CYS A 224 -17.37 -8.62 -4.71
C CYS A 224 -16.08 -7.85 -4.42
N VAL A 225 -15.02 -8.57 -4.00
CA VAL A 225 -13.66 -8.05 -3.85
C VAL A 225 -12.81 -8.44 -5.08
N PHE A 226 -12.03 -7.48 -5.60
CA PHE A 226 -11.13 -7.68 -6.74
C PHE A 226 -9.80 -8.36 -6.33
N ASP A 227 -9.87 -9.45 -5.59
CA ASP A 227 -8.72 -10.27 -5.21
C ASP A 227 -8.96 -11.73 -5.65
N LYS A 228 -7.90 -12.52 -5.74
CA LYS A 228 -7.96 -13.96 -5.99
C LYS A 228 -8.54 -14.75 -4.81
N GLU A 229 -8.50 -14.16 -3.60
CA GLU A 229 -8.95 -14.74 -2.34
C GLU A 229 -9.88 -13.75 -1.63
N ARG A 230 -10.83 -14.28 -0.83
CA ARG A 230 -11.65 -13.44 0.04
C ARG A 230 -10.79 -12.76 1.09
N MET A 231 -11.22 -11.59 1.56
CA MET A 231 -10.57 -10.90 2.67
C MET A 231 -10.50 -11.80 3.91
N GLU A 232 -9.40 -11.75 4.68
CA GLU A 232 -9.15 -12.73 5.75
C GLU A 232 -9.93 -12.47 7.06
N TYR A 233 -10.45 -11.24 7.25
CA TYR A 233 -11.02 -10.79 8.51
C TYR A 233 -12.46 -11.30 8.71
N LYS A 234 -12.64 -12.14 9.75
CA LYS A 234 -13.90 -12.85 10.05
C LYS A 234 -14.72 -12.19 11.17
N ALA A 235 -14.17 -11.19 11.85
CA ALA A 235 -14.94 -10.41 12.82
C ALA A 235 -16.08 -9.67 12.11
N LYS A 236 -17.27 -9.64 12.75
CA LYS A 236 -18.43 -8.95 12.18
C LYS A 236 -18.16 -7.45 12.06
N VAL A 237 -18.41 -6.93 10.88
CA VAL A 237 -18.30 -5.51 10.54
C VAL A 237 -19.68 -4.84 10.52
N THR A 238 -20.68 -5.53 9.96
CA THR A 238 -22.09 -5.20 10.07
C THR A 238 -22.77 -6.17 11.02
N ASP A 239 -24.07 -6.02 11.28
CA ASP A 239 -24.84 -6.95 12.12
C ASP A 239 -24.76 -8.41 11.61
N THR A 240 -24.62 -8.60 10.30
CA THR A 240 -24.69 -9.93 9.67
C THR A 240 -23.42 -10.35 8.97
N GLN A 241 -22.56 -9.44 8.51
CA GLN A 241 -21.44 -9.72 7.62
C GLN A 241 -20.09 -9.31 8.22
N SER A 242 -19.07 -10.08 7.88
CA SER A 242 -17.64 -9.78 8.02
C SER A 242 -17.04 -9.44 6.64
N TRP A 243 -15.82 -8.97 6.62
CA TRP A 243 -15.08 -8.81 5.36
C TRP A 243 -14.92 -10.13 4.60
N ASN A 244 -14.74 -11.24 5.29
CA ASN A 244 -14.58 -12.58 4.70
C ASN A 244 -15.86 -13.11 4.04
N ASP A 245 -17.02 -12.57 4.40
CA ASP A 245 -18.29 -12.98 3.78
C ASP A 245 -18.47 -12.41 2.36
N ILE A 246 -17.70 -11.37 1.96
CA ILE A 246 -17.73 -10.79 0.63
C ILE A 246 -17.05 -11.75 -0.35
N PRO A 247 -17.74 -12.22 -1.42
CA PRO A 247 -17.15 -13.12 -2.40
C PRO A 247 -16.07 -12.41 -3.23
N THR A 248 -15.14 -13.16 -3.81
CA THR A 248 -14.26 -12.61 -4.84
C THR A 248 -15.07 -12.32 -6.12
N CYS A 249 -14.63 -11.33 -6.90
CA CYS A 249 -15.28 -11.05 -8.18
C CYS A 249 -15.21 -12.26 -9.12
N LYS A 250 -14.16 -13.09 -9.01
CA LYS A 250 -14.02 -14.35 -9.76
C LYS A 250 -15.07 -15.39 -9.34
N GLU A 251 -15.39 -15.55 -8.06
CA GLU A 251 -16.48 -16.41 -7.58
C GLU A 251 -17.83 -15.99 -8.16
N GLU A 252 -18.01 -14.67 -8.38
CA GLU A 252 -19.20 -14.08 -9.00
C GLU A 252 -19.16 -14.04 -10.55
N GLY A 253 -18.17 -14.66 -11.17
CA GLY A 253 -18.03 -14.74 -12.63
C GLY A 253 -17.36 -13.53 -13.31
N LEU A 254 -16.83 -12.59 -12.55
CA LEU A 254 -16.06 -11.45 -13.03
C LEU A 254 -14.57 -11.69 -12.77
N ASP A 255 -13.85 -12.25 -13.74
CA ASP A 255 -12.41 -12.53 -13.60
C ASP A 255 -11.57 -11.27 -13.82
N VAL A 256 -11.63 -10.36 -12.84
CA VAL A 256 -10.81 -9.15 -12.71
C VAL A 256 -10.20 -9.14 -11.33
N GLN A 257 -8.88 -8.95 -11.26
CA GLN A 257 -8.11 -8.95 -10.00
C GLN A 257 -7.17 -7.76 -10.00
N TYR A 258 -7.09 -7.07 -8.88
CA TYR A 258 -6.16 -5.98 -8.67
C TYR A 258 -5.93 -5.73 -7.18
N LEU A 259 -4.68 -5.55 -6.79
CA LEU A 259 -4.27 -5.15 -5.44
C LEU A 259 -3.35 -3.94 -5.56
N MET A 260 -3.53 -2.98 -4.70
CA MET A 260 -2.70 -1.78 -4.64
C MET A 260 -1.65 -1.92 -3.53
N LEU A 261 -0.38 -1.71 -3.85
CA LEU A 261 0.67 -1.75 -2.85
C LEU A 261 0.57 -0.59 -1.84
N ARG A 262 1.00 -0.84 -0.60
CA ARG A 262 1.37 0.16 0.39
C ARG A 262 2.83 -0.08 0.73
N ALA A 263 3.72 0.81 0.31
CA ALA A 263 5.17 0.60 0.38
C ALA A 263 5.91 1.83 0.89
N MET A 264 7.07 1.59 1.47
CA MET A 264 7.96 2.61 2.01
C MET A 264 9.20 2.74 1.15
N PHE A 265 9.57 3.98 0.82
CA PHE A 265 10.76 4.30 0.05
C PHE A 265 11.56 5.40 0.71
N LEU A 266 12.87 5.37 0.53
CA LEU A 266 13.78 6.49 0.82
C LEU A 266 14.14 7.21 -0.50
N PRO A 267 14.67 8.43 -0.44
CA PRO A 267 15.30 9.05 -1.60
C PRO A 267 16.39 8.16 -2.19
N GLY A 268 16.79 8.44 -3.41
CA GLY A 268 17.94 7.80 -4.03
C GLY A 268 19.24 8.07 -3.29
N LYS A 269 20.27 7.26 -3.53
CA LYS A 269 21.65 7.45 -3.02
C LYS A 269 21.81 7.46 -1.50
N VAL A 270 20.87 6.92 -0.74
CA VAL A 270 21.07 6.63 0.69
C VAL A 270 21.96 5.42 0.87
N THR A 271 22.62 5.30 2.05
CA THR A 271 23.54 4.19 2.31
C THR A 271 22.80 2.88 2.65
N PRO A 272 23.45 1.71 2.51
CA PRO A 272 22.89 0.44 2.94
C PRO A 272 22.52 0.41 4.42
N GLU A 273 23.30 1.05 5.30
CA GLU A 273 23.06 1.13 6.73
C GLU A 273 21.78 1.95 7.04
N GLN A 274 21.58 3.04 6.30
CA GLN A 274 20.37 3.87 6.39
C GLN A 274 19.14 3.08 5.96
N THR A 275 19.25 2.35 4.86
CA THR A 275 18.17 1.47 4.38
C THR A 275 17.86 0.37 5.38
N ALA A 276 18.89 -0.30 5.94
CA ALA A 276 18.73 -1.37 6.92
C ALA A 276 18.02 -0.90 8.20
N PHE A 277 18.32 0.33 8.67
CA PHE A 277 17.62 0.94 9.80
C PHE A 277 16.10 1.01 9.56
N TYR A 278 15.67 1.54 8.40
CA TYR A 278 14.24 1.67 8.10
C TYR A 278 13.56 0.33 7.82
N VAL A 279 14.26 -0.64 7.23
CA VAL A 279 13.76 -2.01 7.10
C VAL A 279 13.44 -2.60 8.47
N ASP A 280 14.36 -2.48 9.44
CA ASP A 280 14.16 -2.95 10.81
C ASP A 280 13.04 -2.16 11.53
N LEU A 281 13.00 -0.84 11.37
CA LEU A 281 11.97 0.01 11.94
C LEU A 281 10.58 -0.42 11.46
N PHE A 282 10.34 -0.53 10.15
CA PHE A 282 9.03 -0.91 9.63
C PHE A 282 8.68 -2.37 9.88
N LYS A 283 9.67 -3.25 10.00
CA LYS A 283 9.46 -4.62 10.50
C LYS A 283 8.92 -4.60 11.94
N LYS A 284 9.49 -3.79 12.82
CA LYS A 284 8.98 -3.63 14.19
C LYS A 284 7.59 -3.01 14.19
N VAL A 285 7.34 -1.97 13.37
CA VAL A 285 6.00 -1.37 13.22
C VAL A 285 4.97 -2.42 12.80
N SER A 286 5.28 -3.26 11.81
CA SER A 286 4.35 -4.30 11.33
C SER A 286 3.98 -5.36 12.38
N GLN A 287 4.76 -5.46 13.45
CA GLN A 287 4.53 -6.38 14.56
C GLN A 287 3.73 -5.76 15.72
N THR A 288 3.56 -4.44 15.75
CA THR A 288 2.81 -3.74 16.80
C THR A 288 1.32 -4.09 16.79
N ALA A 289 0.68 -4.00 17.95
CA ALA A 289 -0.76 -4.19 18.06
C ALA A 289 -1.53 -3.12 17.27
N GLU A 290 -1.03 -1.88 17.29
CA GLU A 290 -1.61 -0.75 16.58
C GLU A 290 -1.67 -0.98 15.07
N PHE A 291 -0.59 -1.53 14.47
CA PHE A 291 -0.54 -1.82 13.04
C PHE A 291 -1.49 -2.96 12.67
N LYS A 292 -1.51 -4.03 13.46
CA LYS A 292 -2.40 -5.18 13.22
C LYS A 292 -3.88 -4.78 13.33
N ASP A 293 -4.24 -4.02 14.36
CA ASP A 293 -5.59 -3.47 14.53
C ASP A 293 -5.97 -2.54 13.36
N TYR A 294 -5.01 -1.74 12.88
CA TYR A 294 -5.22 -0.89 11.72
C TYR A 294 -5.47 -1.70 10.44
N LEU A 295 -4.68 -2.75 10.18
CA LEU A 295 -4.90 -3.62 9.02
C LEU A 295 -6.31 -4.24 9.04
N GLU A 296 -6.74 -4.76 10.19
CA GLU A 296 -8.08 -5.35 10.34
C GLU A 296 -9.20 -4.33 10.13
N LYS A 297 -9.10 -3.16 10.76
CA LYS A 297 -10.09 -2.08 10.64
C LYS A 297 -10.22 -1.53 9.23
N GLN A 298 -9.10 -1.46 8.50
CA GLN A 298 -9.08 -0.96 7.12
C GLN A 298 -9.24 -2.07 6.07
N ALA A 299 -9.37 -3.33 6.51
CA ALA A 299 -9.41 -4.52 5.66
C ALA A 299 -8.21 -4.62 4.69
N LEU A 300 -7.02 -4.26 5.16
CA LEU A 300 -5.81 -4.35 4.37
C LEU A 300 -5.23 -5.77 4.45
N LYS A 301 -4.73 -6.29 3.32
CA LYS A 301 -4.08 -7.59 3.27
C LYS A 301 -2.66 -7.48 3.84
N PRO A 302 -2.31 -8.24 4.90
CA PRO A 302 -1.00 -8.18 5.50
C PRO A 302 0.06 -8.77 4.56
N ILE A 303 1.15 -8.07 4.39
CA ILE A 303 2.36 -8.52 3.70
C ILE A 303 3.56 -7.76 4.26
N PHE A 304 4.74 -8.38 4.22
CA PHE A 304 5.98 -7.68 4.52
C PHE A 304 7.10 -8.19 3.61
N LEU A 305 7.44 -7.38 2.60
CA LEU A 305 8.51 -7.69 1.64
C LEU A 305 9.61 -6.66 1.74
N THR A 306 10.86 -7.11 1.63
CA THR A 306 12.06 -6.26 1.66
C THR A 306 13.12 -6.78 0.69
N GLY A 307 14.17 -6.02 0.45
CA GLY A 307 15.31 -6.44 -0.35
C GLY A 307 14.92 -6.96 -1.74
N LYS A 308 15.46 -8.11 -2.13
CA LYS A 308 15.25 -8.69 -3.46
C LYS A 308 13.78 -9.07 -3.72
N ASP A 309 13.07 -9.55 -2.71
CA ASP A 309 11.65 -9.95 -2.86
C ASP A 309 10.77 -8.73 -3.09
N MET A 310 11.05 -7.61 -2.41
CA MET A 310 10.38 -6.34 -2.68
C MET A 310 10.65 -5.84 -4.10
N VAL A 311 11.92 -5.83 -4.53
CA VAL A 311 12.28 -5.37 -5.89
C VAL A 311 11.58 -6.19 -6.96
N LYS A 312 11.58 -7.52 -6.82
CA LYS A 312 10.85 -8.42 -7.74
C LYS A 312 9.36 -8.09 -7.77
N PHE A 313 8.74 -7.92 -6.60
CA PHE A 313 7.33 -7.53 -6.49
C PHE A 313 7.06 -6.19 -7.21
N LEU A 314 7.91 -5.18 -6.99
CA LEU A 314 7.76 -3.86 -7.62
C LEU A 314 7.89 -3.93 -9.15
N GLU A 315 8.78 -4.78 -9.68
CA GLU A 315 8.94 -4.97 -11.13
C GLU A 315 7.72 -5.65 -11.75
N GLU A 316 7.17 -6.67 -11.09
CA GLU A 316 5.95 -7.36 -11.52
C GLU A 316 4.73 -6.43 -11.45
N ASP A 317 4.61 -5.63 -10.40
CA ASP A 317 3.52 -4.67 -10.21
C ASP A 317 3.61 -3.48 -11.17
N ASP A 318 4.83 -2.94 -11.43
CA ASP A 318 5.09 -1.91 -12.46
C ASP A 318 4.66 -2.40 -13.86
N LYS A 319 5.05 -3.63 -14.20
CA LYS A 319 4.66 -4.26 -15.46
C LYS A 319 3.15 -4.40 -15.57
N LEU A 320 2.49 -4.93 -14.54
CA LEU A 320 1.03 -5.08 -14.48
C LEU A 320 0.35 -3.72 -14.66
N ASN A 321 0.74 -2.70 -13.89
CA ASN A 321 0.15 -1.37 -13.98
C ASN A 321 0.37 -0.73 -15.37
N THR A 322 1.55 -0.93 -15.97
CA THR A 322 1.83 -0.45 -17.34
C THR A 322 0.93 -1.14 -18.38
N GLU A 323 0.76 -2.45 -18.30
CA GLU A 323 -0.14 -3.21 -19.18
C GLU A 323 -1.59 -2.74 -19.01
N LEU A 324 -2.08 -2.63 -17.77
CA LEU A 324 -3.43 -2.18 -17.45
C LEU A 324 -3.70 -0.76 -17.97
N MET A 325 -2.77 0.18 -17.72
CA MET A 325 -2.89 1.57 -18.17
C MET A 325 -2.86 1.69 -19.70
N THR A 326 -2.01 0.90 -20.36
CA THR A 326 -1.91 0.84 -21.82
C THR A 326 -3.20 0.29 -22.42
N GLU A 327 -3.67 -0.83 -21.89
CA GLU A 327 -4.90 -1.47 -22.33
C GLU A 327 -6.14 -0.61 -22.08
N ALA A 328 -6.18 0.15 -21.00
CA ALA A 328 -7.24 1.11 -20.71
C ALA A 328 -7.18 2.37 -21.60
N GLY A 329 -6.09 2.59 -22.35
CA GLY A 329 -5.89 3.80 -23.14
C GLY A 329 -5.56 5.05 -22.29
N PHE A 330 -4.96 4.85 -21.12
CA PHE A 330 -4.69 5.92 -20.13
C PHE A 330 -3.26 6.46 -20.19
N VAL A 331 -2.38 5.80 -20.93
CA VAL A 331 -1.01 6.31 -21.16
C VAL A 331 -1.07 7.59 -22.00
N ALA A 332 -0.38 8.64 -21.53
CA ALA A 332 -0.31 9.90 -22.25
C ALA A 332 0.50 9.75 -23.54
N GLN A 333 -0.05 10.26 -24.65
CA GLN A 333 0.59 10.27 -25.97
C GLN A 333 1.73 11.30 -26.07
#